data_1d36b546c6de2187bc82b61efc25445d
#
_entry.id   1d36b546c6de2187bc82b61efc25445d
#
_cell.length_a   1.000
_cell.length_b   1.000
_cell.length_c   1.000
_cell.angle_alpha   90.00
_cell.angle_beta   90.00
_cell.angle_gamma   90.00
#
_symmetry.space_group_name_H-M   'P 1'
#
loop_
_entity.id
_entity.type
_entity.pdbx_description
1 polymer ?
#
loop_
_entity_poly.entity_id
_entity_poly.type
_entity_poly.pdbx_seq_one_letter_code
_entity_poly.pdbx_strand_id
1 'polypeptide(L)'
;TASPRRSPTSSPKPAPACATPVMDGMKVATRSEKALKAQQSVMEFLLINHPLDCPICDQGGECDLQDQSVGYGRDGSRYSENKRAVEEKAMGPTIKTFMTRCIQCTRCVRFITEVAGVPDIGMISRGEDAEITTYLEKSVASELSGNVNDLCPVGALTHRPWQYHLSLIHI
;
A
#
# COMPACT_ATOMS: atom_id res chain seq x y z
N THR A 1 50.86 9.89 -14.65
CA THR A 1 50.33 8.75 -13.86
C THR A 1 48.88 9.03 -13.54
N ALA A 2 47.97 8.49 -14.38
CA ALA A 2 46.56 8.60 -14.19
C ALA A 2 46.14 7.69 -13.04
N SER A 3 45.56 8.26 -11.98
CA SER A 3 44.95 7.54 -10.87
C SER A 3 43.83 6.61 -11.41
N PRO A 4 43.77 5.34 -11.02
CA PRO A 4 42.70 4.46 -11.46
C PRO A 4 41.37 5.00 -10.97
N ARG A 5 40.50 5.33 -11.91
CA ARG A 5 39.09 5.68 -11.60
C ARG A 5 38.48 4.50 -10.84
N ARG A 6 38.15 4.71 -9.59
CA ARG A 6 37.32 3.75 -8.83
C ARG A 6 36.09 3.48 -9.66
N SER A 7 35.85 2.21 -10.01
CA SER A 7 34.59 1.75 -10.56
C SER A 7 33.48 2.19 -9.60
N PRO A 8 32.33 2.64 -10.11
CA PRO A 8 31.18 2.96 -9.25
C PRO A 8 30.83 1.68 -8.48
N THR A 9 31.22 1.64 -7.23
CA THR A 9 30.91 0.53 -6.34
C THR A 9 29.41 0.50 -6.17
N SER A 10 28.80 -0.65 -6.45
CA SER A 10 27.44 -0.94 -6.09
C SER A 10 27.19 -0.43 -4.67
N SER A 11 26.17 0.40 -4.47
CA SER A 11 25.83 0.89 -3.13
C SER A 11 25.75 -0.29 -2.18
N PRO A 12 26.47 -0.31 -1.05
CA PRO A 12 26.43 -1.42 -0.11
C PRO A 12 25.08 -1.55 0.59
N LYS A 13 24.17 -0.57 0.42
CA LYS A 13 22.84 -0.52 1.02
C LYS A 13 21.74 -0.66 -0.05
N PRO A 14 20.67 -1.41 0.23
CA PRO A 14 19.48 -1.39 -0.60
C PRO A 14 18.93 0.04 -0.67
N ALA A 15 18.45 0.44 -1.85
CA ALA A 15 17.84 1.73 -2.06
C ALA A 15 16.50 1.55 -2.79
N PRO A 16 15.48 2.37 -2.49
CA PRO A 16 14.20 2.29 -3.19
C PRO A 16 14.36 2.80 -4.63
N ALA A 17 13.96 1.98 -5.60
CA ALA A 17 14.09 2.31 -7.01
C ALA A 17 13.31 3.57 -7.40
N CYS A 18 12.14 3.79 -6.78
CA CYS A 18 11.27 4.94 -7.04
C CYS A 18 11.83 6.29 -6.55
N ALA A 19 12.81 6.28 -5.65
CA ALA A 19 13.40 7.49 -5.06
C ALA A 19 14.90 7.65 -5.38
N THR A 20 15.45 6.79 -6.25
CA THR A 20 16.87 6.81 -6.58
C THR A 20 17.06 7.41 -7.97
N PRO A 21 17.76 8.56 -8.12
CA PRO A 21 18.05 9.15 -9.42
C PRO A 21 18.95 8.21 -10.25
N VAL A 22 18.67 8.16 -11.53
CA VAL A 22 19.47 7.39 -12.50
C VAL A 22 20.76 8.15 -12.83
N MET A 23 21.88 7.44 -12.93
CA MET A 23 23.18 7.99 -13.30
C MET A 23 23.85 7.13 -14.36
N ASP A 24 24.68 7.76 -15.21
CA ASP A 24 25.44 7.05 -16.23
C ASP A 24 26.38 6.02 -15.61
N GLY A 25 26.41 4.82 -16.17
CA GLY A 25 27.22 3.70 -15.67
C GLY A 25 26.70 3.04 -14.40
N MET A 26 25.50 3.39 -13.94
CA MET A 26 24.86 2.79 -12.77
C MET A 26 24.62 1.29 -12.99
N LYS A 27 25.08 0.47 -12.05
CA LYS A 27 24.82 -0.98 -12.05
C LYS A 27 23.78 -1.30 -10.99
N VAL A 28 22.66 -1.88 -11.40
CA VAL A 28 21.53 -2.23 -10.54
C VAL A 28 21.42 -3.73 -10.42
N ALA A 29 21.41 -4.24 -9.18
CA ALA A 29 21.25 -5.66 -8.89
C ALA A 29 19.88 -5.90 -8.21
N THR A 30 18.90 -6.34 -8.99
CA THR A 30 17.51 -6.55 -8.51
C THR A 30 17.31 -7.91 -7.85
N ARG A 31 18.16 -8.90 -8.13
CA ARG A 31 18.07 -10.29 -7.63
C ARG A 31 19.24 -10.71 -6.75
N SER A 32 20.03 -9.76 -6.23
CA SER A 32 21.04 -10.10 -5.25
C SER A 32 20.40 -10.58 -3.95
N GLU A 33 21.10 -11.42 -3.19
CA GLU A 33 20.63 -11.90 -1.88
C GLU A 33 20.19 -10.74 -0.97
N LYS A 34 20.96 -9.65 -1.00
CA LYS A 34 20.64 -8.43 -0.24
C LYS A 34 19.34 -7.76 -0.70
N ALA A 35 19.08 -7.70 -2.02
CA ALA A 35 17.86 -7.15 -2.58
C ALA A 35 16.65 -8.02 -2.21
N LEU A 36 16.76 -9.34 -2.33
CA LEU A 36 15.69 -10.28 -1.97
C LEU A 36 15.36 -10.21 -0.48
N LYS A 37 16.36 -10.16 0.40
CA LYS A 37 16.13 -9.97 1.84
C LYS A 37 15.47 -8.63 2.17
N ALA A 38 15.83 -7.56 1.45
CA ALA A 38 15.18 -6.26 1.61
C ALA A 38 13.71 -6.30 1.17
N GLN A 39 13.40 -6.94 0.03
CA GLN A 39 12.03 -7.12 -0.44
C GLN A 39 11.18 -7.91 0.58
N GLN A 40 11.70 -9.03 1.09
CA GLN A 40 11.03 -9.81 2.14
C GLN A 40 10.76 -8.97 3.40
N SER A 41 11.73 -8.15 3.80
CA SER A 41 11.57 -7.29 4.98
C SER A 41 10.53 -6.20 4.77
N VAL A 42 10.44 -5.63 3.57
CA VAL A 42 9.40 -4.65 3.22
C VAL A 42 8.02 -5.29 3.23
N MET A 43 7.88 -6.50 2.67
CA MET A 43 6.61 -7.23 2.71
C MET A 43 6.18 -7.56 4.13
N GLU A 44 7.10 -8.04 4.96
CA GLU A 44 6.82 -8.31 6.37
C GLU A 44 6.36 -7.04 7.11
N PHE A 45 7.01 -5.91 6.85
CA PHE A 45 6.62 -4.61 7.41
C PHE A 45 5.21 -4.19 6.99
N LEU A 46 4.85 -4.33 5.72
CA LEU A 46 3.48 -4.02 5.24
C LEU A 46 2.42 -4.94 5.88
N LEU A 47 2.79 -6.18 6.22
CA LEU A 47 1.87 -7.16 6.78
C LEU A 47 1.75 -7.10 8.32
N ILE A 48 2.63 -6.35 9.01
CA ILE A 48 2.63 -6.27 10.49
C ILE A 48 1.24 -5.95 11.01
N ASN A 49 0.62 -4.87 10.57
CA ASN A 49 -0.70 -4.43 10.99
C ASN A 49 -1.85 -4.85 10.06
N HIS A 50 -1.53 -5.49 8.93
CA HIS A 50 -2.57 -5.93 8.01
C HIS A 50 -3.35 -7.13 8.58
N PRO A 51 -4.70 -7.07 8.63
CA PRO A 51 -5.50 -8.15 9.20
C PRO A 51 -5.52 -9.39 8.31
N LEU A 52 -5.76 -10.56 8.88
CA LEU A 52 -5.90 -11.83 8.16
C LEU A 52 -7.33 -12.00 7.61
N ASP A 53 -7.82 -11.01 6.90
CA ASP A 53 -9.19 -10.93 6.41
C ASP A 53 -9.36 -11.43 4.96
N CYS A 54 -8.35 -11.98 4.33
CA CYS A 54 -8.41 -12.35 2.91
C CYS A 54 -9.67 -13.16 2.53
N PRO A 55 -10.14 -14.13 3.33
CA PRO A 55 -11.35 -14.90 2.98
C PRO A 55 -12.62 -14.07 2.91
N ILE A 56 -12.71 -12.97 3.68
CA ILE A 56 -13.89 -12.08 3.76
C ILE A 56 -13.63 -10.72 3.13
N CYS A 57 -12.48 -10.53 2.50
CA CYS A 57 -12.08 -9.26 1.89
C CYS A 57 -12.54 -9.23 0.43
N ASP A 58 -13.30 -8.19 0.04
CA ASP A 58 -13.78 -8.04 -1.34
C ASP A 58 -12.65 -7.82 -2.37
N GLN A 59 -11.43 -7.50 -1.93
CA GLN A 59 -10.24 -7.45 -2.78
C GLN A 59 -9.55 -8.82 -2.91
N GLY A 60 -9.99 -9.84 -2.19
CA GLY A 60 -9.39 -11.17 -2.20
C GLY A 60 -9.38 -11.79 -3.60
N GLY A 61 -8.22 -12.30 -4.04
CA GLY A 61 -8.03 -12.89 -5.37
C GLY A 61 -7.55 -11.91 -6.45
N GLU A 62 -7.71 -10.61 -6.26
CA GLU A 62 -7.23 -9.54 -7.16
C GLU A 62 -6.44 -8.46 -6.38
N CYS A 63 -5.79 -8.85 -5.30
CA CYS A 63 -5.13 -7.94 -4.36
C CYS A 63 -3.63 -7.87 -4.65
N ASP A 64 -3.14 -6.67 -4.99
CA ASP A 64 -1.70 -6.42 -5.22
C ASP A 64 -0.85 -6.87 -4.02
N LEU A 65 -1.35 -6.68 -2.79
CA LEU A 65 -0.62 -7.07 -1.59
C LEU A 65 -0.50 -8.59 -1.45
N GLN A 66 -1.56 -9.35 -1.78
CA GLN A 66 -1.51 -10.81 -1.81
C GLN A 66 -0.48 -11.31 -2.83
N ASP A 67 -0.52 -10.79 -4.06
CA ASP A 67 0.38 -11.20 -5.13
C ASP A 67 1.85 -10.92 -4.78
N GLN A 68 2.12 -9.72 -4.26
CA GLN A 68 3.46 -9.37 -3.80
C GLN A 68 3.92 -10.20 -2.59
N SER A 69 3.01 -10.51 -1.68
CA SER A 69 3.30 -11.37 -0.52
C SER A 69 3.66 -12.79 -0.92
N VAL A 70 2.93 -13.37 -1.88
CA VAL A 70 3.23 -14.70 -2.43
C VAL A 70 4.55 -14.70 -3.19
N GLY A 71 4.82 -13.66 -3.99
CA GLY A 71 6.03 -13.58 -4.82
C GLY A 71 7.30 -13.26 -4.04
N TYR A 72 7.24 -12.45 -2.99
CA TYR A 72 8.41 -11.86 -2.32
C TYR A 72 8.36 -11.92 -0.79
N GLY A 73 7.27 -12.39 -0.21
CA GLY A 73 7.09 -12.45 1.24
C GLY A 73 7.74 -13.69 1.88
N ARG A 74 7.38 -13.89 3.13
CA ARG A 74 7.70 -15.09 3.92
C ARG A 74 6.41 -15.83 4.24
N ASP A 75 6.53 -17.09 4.55
CA ASP A 75 5.45 -18.00 4.98
C ASP A 75 4.99 -17.77 6.43
N GLY A 76 5.71 -16.98 7.21
CA GLY A 76 5.39 -16.70 8.61
C GLY A 76 5.71 -15.28 9.04
N SER A 77 5.02 -14.81 10.08
CA SER A 77 5.26 -13.52 10.73
C SER A 77 6.07 -13.69 12.01
N ARG A 78 7.02 -12.79 12.24
CA ARG A 78 7.77 -12.68 13.49
C ARG A 78 7.10 -11.72 14.49
N TYR A 79 6.04 -11.05 14.05
CA TYR A 79 5.31 -10.08 14.86
C TYR A 79 4.35 -10.81 15.80
N SER A 80 4.48 -10.60 17.10
CA SER A 80 3.70 -11.25 18.14
C SER A 80 2.76 -10.31 18.91
N GLU A 81 2.82 -9.01 18.59
CA GLU A 81 1.97 -8.02 19.24
C GLU A 81 0.59 -7.94 18.56
N ASN A 82 -0.34 -7.23 19.19
CA ASN A 82 -1.66 -7.02 18.63
C ASN A 82 -1.59 -6.15 17.36
N LYS A 83 -2.31 -6.55 16.34
CA LYS A 83 -2.46 -5.74 15.12
C LYS A 83 -3.34 -4.52 15.40
N ARG A 84 -3.02 -3.42 14.73
CA ARG A 84 -3.79 -2.18 14.79
C ARG A 84 -5.24 -2.42 14.33
N ALA A 85 -6.20 -1.85 15.05
CA ALA A 85 -7.59 -1.75 14.65
C ALA A 85 -7.94 -0.28 14.41
N VAL A 86 -8.62 0.01 13.32
CA VAL A 86 -9.05 1.36 12.94
C VAL A 86 -10.55 1.34 12.67
N GLU A 87 -11.26 2.31 13.20
CA GLU A 87 -12.69 2.46 12.98
C GLU A 87 -13.00 2.76 11.51
N GLU A 88 -14.18 2.31 11.07
CA GLU A 88 -14.66 2.59 9.73
C GLU A 88 -14.99 4.09 9.59
N LYS A 89 -14.69 4.64 8.42
CA LYS A 89 -14.94 6.04 8.10
C LYS A 89 -16.06 6.18 7.08
N ALA A 90 -16.93 7.16 7.24
CA ALA A 90 -17.96 7.47 6.25
C ALA A 90 -17.37 8.33 5.15
N MET A 91 -17.06 7.74 3.99
CA MET A 91 -16.48 8.46 2.84
C MET A 91 -17.48 8.72 1.70
N GLY A 92 -18.76 8.47 1.93
CA GLY A 92 -19.82 8.74 0.96
C GLY A 92 -20.59 7.49 0.52
N PRO A 93 -21.51 7.64 -0.44
CA PRO A 93 -22.45 6.57 -0.81
C PRO A 93 -21.80 5.45 -1.64
N THR A 94 -20.74 5.74 -2.38
CA THR A 94 -20.08 4.79 -3.29
C THR A 94 -18.94 4.02 -2.65
N ILE A 95 -18.33 4.56 -1.58
CA ILE A 95 -17.13 4.01 -0.96
C ILE A 95 -17.51 3.30 0.35
N LYS A 96 -17.19 2.03 0.46
CA LYS A 96 -17.15 1.29 1.72
C LYS A 96 -15.72 1.25 2.24
N THR A 97 -15.54 1.52 3.51
CA THR A 97 -14.21 1.54 4.13
C THR A 97 -14.01 0.36 5.08
N PHE A 98 -12.81 -0.20 5.05
CA PHE A 98 -12.26 -1.13 6.03
C PHE A 98 -10.84 -0.67 6.37
N MET A 99 -10.74 0.44 7.11
CA MET A 99 -9.48 1.15 7.28
C MET A 99 -8.40 0.36 8.01
N THR A 100 -8.77 -0.67 8.76
CA THR A 100 -7.81 -1.63 9.33
C THR A 100 -6.94 -2.31 8.26
N ARG A 101 -7.45 -2.47 7.02
CA ARG A 101 -6.74 -3.06 5.88
C ARG A 101 -5.83 -2.06 5.14
N CYS A 102 -5.89 -0.77 5.49
CA CYS A 102 -5.14 0.28 4.81
C CYS A 102 -3.63 0.12 5.05
N ILE A 103 -2.84 0.20 3.96
CA ILE A 103 -1.37 0.16 3.99
C ILE A 103 -0.73 1.55 3.87
N GLN A 104 -1.47 2.61 4.06
CA GLN A 104 -1.04 4.03 4.00
C GLN A 104 -0.26 4.41 2.73
N CYS A 105 -0.56 3.80 1.59
CA CYS A 105 0.12 4.07 0.32
C CYS A 105 -0.21 5.43 -0.30
N THR A 106 -1.22 6.13 0.22
CA THR A 106 -1.68 7.47 -0.21
C THR A 106 -2.16 7.57 -1.66
N ARG A 107 -2.36 6.46 -2.40
CA ARG A 107 -2.86 6.49 -3.78
C ARG A 107 -4.19 7.24 -3.88
N CYS A 108 -5.13 6.98 -2.97
CA CYS A 108 -6.45 7.64 -2.92
C CYS A 108 -6.32 9.15 -2.68
N VAL A 109 -5.47 9.57 -1.72
CA VAL A 109 -5.24 10.99 -1.42
C VAL A 109 -4.69 11.72 -2.64
N ARG A 110 -3.64 11.17 -3.26
CA ARG A 110 -3.03 11.78 -4.46
C ARG A 110 -3.99 11.85 -5.64
N PHE A 111 -4.77 10.80 -5.85
CA PHE A 111 -5.75 10.79 -6.93
C PHE A 111 -6.82 11.88 -6.74
N ILE A 112 -7.43 11.95 -5.55
CA ILE A 112 -8.46 12.94 -5.27
C ILE A 112 -7.90 14.36 -5.36
N THR A 113 -6.68 14.60 -4.89
CA THR A 113 -6.07 15.93 -4.90
C THR A 113 -5.55 16.32 -6.29
N GLU A 114 -4.83 15.42 -6.98
CA GLU A 114 -4.09 15.75 -8.20
C GLU A 114 -4.91 15.52 -9.48
N VAL A 115 -5.79 14.51 -9.49
CA VAL A 115 -6.58 14.15 -10.67
C VAL A 115 -8.00 14.70 -10.58
N ALA A 116 -8.69 14.45 -9.47
CA ALA A 116 -10.06 14.97 -9.28
C ALA A 116 -10.09 16.45 -8.87
N GLY A 117 -8.98 17.00 -8.40
CA GLY A 117 -8.83 18.43 -8.06
C GLY A 117 -9.57 18.86 -6.78
N VAL A 118 -10.01 17.91 -5.94
CA VAL A 118 -10.72 18.18 -4.69
C VAL A 118 -9.98 17.57 -3.50
N PRO A 119 -9.61 18.31 -2.47
CA PRO A 119 -8.86 17.78 -1.32
C PRO A 119 -9.78 17.21 -0.24
N ASP A 120 -10.72 16.33 -0.62
CA ASP A 120 -11.71 15.78 0.31
C ASP A 120 -11.15 14.65 1.18
N ILE A 121 -10.08 13.98 0.74
CA ILE A 121 -9.41 12.90 1.47
C ILE A 121 -8.02 13.36 1.86
N GLY A 122 -7.64 13.12 3.11
CA GLY A 122 -6.32 13.44 3.63
C GLY A 122 -5.75 12.31 4.49
N MET A 123 -4.51 12.48 4.92
CA MET A 123 -3.87 11.61 5.90
C MET A 123 -3.59 12.40 7.17
N ILE A 124 -4.00 11.87 8.30
CA ILE A 124 -3.74 12.43 9.63
C ILE A 124 -2.76 11.54 10.38
N SER A 125 -2.11 12.10 11.41
CA SER A 125 -1.12 11.40 12.25
C SER A 125 0.10 10.88 11.46
N ARG A 126 0.90 10.02 12.08
CA ARG A 126 2.12 9.45 11.49
C ARG A 126 2.43 8.07 12.07
N GLY A 127 3.29 7.32 11.38
CA GLY A 127 3.68 5.98 11.82
C GLY A 127 2.49 5.01 11.74
N GLU A 128 2.34 4.18 12.74
CA GLU A 128 1.23 3.23 12.82
C GLU A 128 -0.13 3.89 13.03
N ASP A 129 -0.15 5.08 13.65
CA ASP A 129 -1.37 5.86 13.88
C ASP A 129 -1.80 6.67 12.64
N ALA A 130 -1.07 6.57 11.53
CA ALA A 130 -1.45 7.25 10.31
C ALA A 130 -2.76 6.71 9.75
N GLU A 131 -3.73 7.58 9.54
CA GLU A 131 -5.06 7.24 9.02
C GLU A 131 -5.43 8.08 7.81
N ILE A 132 -6.03 7.43 6.83
CA ILE A 132 -6.69 8.10 5.70
C ILE A 132 -8.13 8.38 6.11
N THR A 133 -8.52 9.64 6.04
CA THR A 133 -9.85 10.08 6.44
C THR A 133 -10.31 11.30 5.63
N THR A 134 -11.58 11.64 5.76
CA THR A 134 -12.14 12.90 5.27
C THR A 134 -12.18 13.94 6.37
N TYR A 135 -12.19 15.22 6.01
CA TYR A 135 -12.30 16.31 6.98
C TYR A 135 -13.70 16.30 7.60
N LEU A 136 -13.77 16.17 8.92
CA LEU A 136 -15.03 16.15 9.71
C LEU A 136 -16.08 15.19 9.14
N GLU A 137 -15.67 14.00 8.70
CA GLU A 137 -16.57 12.98 8.12
C GLU A 137 -17.37 13.46 6.90
N LYS A 138 -16.88 14.50 6.24
CA LYS A 138 -17.49 15.00 5.02
C LYS A 138 -17.44 13.92 3.93
N SER A 139 -18.56 13.72 3.25
CA SER A 139 -18.61 12.80 2.11
C SER A 139 -17.70 13.28 0.97
N VAL A 140 -17.01 12.36 0.30
CA VAL A 140 -16.29 12.65 -0.95
C VAL A 140 -17.32 12.96 -2.02
N ALA A 141 -17.35 14.23 -2.44
CA ALA A 141 -18.37 14.74 -3.35
C ALA A 141 -17.97 14.69 -4.83
N SER A 142 -16.74 14.24 -5.15
CA SER A 142 -16.25 14.16 -6.51
C SER A 142 -17.02 13.11 -7.32
N GLU A 143 -17.32 13.42 -8.58
CA GLU A 143 -17.85 12.47 -9.57
C GLU A 143 -16.89 11.28 -9.79
N LEU A 144 -15.60 11.48 -9.56
CA LEU A 144 -14.56 10.45 -9.64
C LEU A 144 -14.40 9.64 -8.36
N SER A 145 -15.27 9.81 -7.36
CA SER A 145 -15.18 9.09 -6.07
C SER A 145 -15.16 7.57 -6.22
N GLY A 146 -15.87 7.01 -7.20
CA GLY A 146 -15.88 5.58 -7.50
C GLY A 146 -14.51 5.03 -7.91
N ASN A 147 -13.72 5.81 -8.66
CA ASN A 147 -12.40 5.42 -9.12
C ASN A 147 -11.36 5.25 -8.00
N VAL A 148 -11.63 5.82 -6.82
CA VAL A 148 -10.78 5.64 -5.63
C VAL A 148 -10.75 4.19 -5.18
N ASN A 149 -11.86 3.45 -5.36
CA ASN A 149 -11.94 2.04 -5.02
C ASN A 149 -11.04 1.20 -5.92
N ASP A 150 -11.05 1.47 -7.24
CA ASP A 150 -10.23 0.74 -8.22
C ASP A 150 -8.73 1.01 -8.05
N LEU A 151 -8.38 2.19 -7.53
CA LEU A 151 -7.00 2.57 -7.26
C LEU A 151 -6.45 1.99 -5.95
N CYS A 152 -7.32 1.57 -5.04
CA CYS A 152 -6.89 1.02 -3.76
C CYS A 152 -6.26 -0.36 -3.97
N PRO A 153 -4.97 -0.58 -3.62
CA PRO A 153 -4.30 -1.85 -3.88
C PRO A 153 -4.71 -2.97 -2.92
N VAL A 154 -5.56 -2.64 -1.95
CA VAL A 154 -6.04 -3.56 -0.91
C VAL A 154 -7.51 -3.31 -0.62
N GLY A 155 -8.17 -4.20 0.09
CA GLY A 155 -9.59 -4.08 0.43
C GLY A 155 -9.91 -3.05 1.52
N ALA A 156 -9.15 -1.94 1.56
CA ALA A 156 -9.43 -0.85 2.51
C ALA A 156 -10.53 0.10 2.01
N LEU A 157 -10.60 0.33 0.69
CA LEU A 157 -11.67 1.08 0.03
C LEU A 157 -12.26 0.16 -1.04
N THR A 158 -13.54 -0.11 -0.96
CA THR A 158 -14.25 -0.99 -1.86
C THR A 158 -15.59 -0.37 -2.28
N HIS A 159 -16.18 -0.88 -3.35
CA HIS A 159 -17.48 -0.42 -3.79
C HIS A 159 -18.58 -0.85 -2.81
N ARG A 160 -19.29 0.10 -2.23
CA ARG A 160 -20.36 -0.17 -1.25
C ARG A 160 -21.45 -1.13 -1.78
N PRO A 161 -21.93 -1.02 -3.02
CA PRO A 161 -22.92 -1.95 -3.56
C PRO A 161 -22.43 -3.40 -3.68
N TRP A 162 -21.12 -3.61 -3.74
CA TRP A 162 -20.51 -4.93 -3.89
C TRP A 162 -19.97 -5.50 -2.57
N GLN A 163 -20.25 -4.84 -1.46
CA GLN A 163 -19.77 -5.29 -0.16
C GLN A 163 -20.17 -6.74 0.11
N TYR A 164 -19.19 -7.58 0.43
CA TYR A 164 -19.32 -9.02 0.68
C TYR A 164 -19.74 -9.86 -0.53
N HIS A 165 -19.71 -9.33 -1.74
CA HIS A 165 -20.02 -10.10 -2.95
C HIS A 165 -18.78 -10.66 -3.65
N LEU A 166 -17.63 -9.99 -3.51
CA LEU A 166 -16.37 -10.33 -4.18
C LEU A 166 -15.41 -11.11 -3.29
N SER A 167 -15.71 -11.30 -2.02
CA SER A 167 -14.82 -12.03 -1.11
C SER A 167 -14.69 -13.51 -1.51
N LEU A 168 -13.51 -14.09 -1.27
CA LEU A 168 -13.21 -15.49 -1.59
C LEU A 168 -14.21 -16.49 -1.01
N ILE A 169 -14.87 -16.15 0.10
CA ILE A 169 -15.87 -16.98 0.74
C ILE A 169 -17.18 -17.08 -0.06
N HIS A 170 -17.45 -16.10 -0.94
CA HIS A 170 -18.65 -16.02 -1.76
C HIS A 170 -18.42 -16.50 -3.21
N ILE A 171 -17.17 -16.69 -3.59
CA ILE A 171 -16.79 -17.24 -4.88
C ILE A 171 -16.69 -18.76 -4.80
#